data_d796aa27535e430df57c606884b33de4
#
_entry.id   d796aa27535e430df57c606884b33de4
#
_cell.length_a   1.000
_cell.length_b   1.000
_cell.length_c   1.000
_cell.angle_alpha   90.00
_cell.angle_beta   90.00
_cell.angle_gamma   90.00
#
_symmetry.space_group_name_H-M   'P 1'
#
loop_
_entity.id
_entity.type
_entity.pdbx_description
1 polymer ?
#
loop_
_entity_poly.entity_id
_entity_poly.type
_entity_poly.pdbx_seq_one_letter_code
_entity_poly.pdbx_strand_id
1 'polypeptide(L)'
;MYKIMYKSLLAVTFLFAACTAKTTEEKAVVAETRDPNLVEFTQGQYNNANVQLGKVSMTNLGSYIKASGTLDVPPNQFISITAPYGGAIKSTSVIEGKYISKGEVIAVIENPEFLQMQQDYMESSSQLSFLKQDMTRQEELVKENIAAKKSLQRAGSEYNSMVARVEGLKSKLRLANINPANVRSGKFTSCVSIHAPISGYITHVYSNVGKYVGPNEALADMANTKNILVKVKVFEKDLPQVKMGQKIRFKATGDSVERMAKIFLIGKDIDADRTVQVSGKLLNPAPSLIPGMFINAIIEIGASETTALPQEAVVQAGGKNYIFVLDEDKSNAVAAENVKAQDSSADKHIKFKRVEVGTSVTENGFTGVQLPSGFNMESKVVTKGAYDLLSKMNNTEEEE
;
A
#
# COMPACT_ATOMS: atom_id res chain seq x y z
N MET A 1 -25.03 -54.90 -25.79
CA MET A 1 -26.21 -55.49 -26.44
C MET A 1 -26.48 -54.73 -27.71
N TYR A 2 -26.47 -55.49 -28.83
CA TYR A 2 -26.99 -55.26 -30.16
C TYR A 2 -26.45 -54.09 -30.97
N LYS A 3 -25.59 -54.30 -31.97
CA LYS A 3 -25.71 -54.98 -33.30
C LYS A 3 -26.74 -54.22 -34.15
N ILE A 4 -26.49 -53.77 -35.39
CA ILE A 4 -26.10 -54.43 -36.64
C ILE A 4 -26.32 -53.39 -37.74
N MET A 5 -25.33 -53.15 -38.59
CA MET A 5 -25.29 -53.48 -40.03
C MET A 5 -26.38 -52.84 -40.93
N TYR A 6 -25.99 -52.16 -42.00
CA TYR A 6 -26.11 -52.73 -43.31
C TYR A 6 -25.33 -51.98 -44.42
N LYS A 7 -24.71 -52.75 -45.27
CA LYS A 7 -24.00 -52.45 -46.52
C LYS A 7 -24.99 -52.19 -47.64
N SER A 8 -24.55 -51.44 -48.69
CA SER A 8 -24.64 -51.75 -50.12
C SER A 8 -24.16 -50.54 -50.90
N LEU A 9 -23.09 -50.48 -51.59
CA LEU A 9 -22.69 -51.09 -52.86
C LEU A 9 -23.70 -50.84 -53.96
N LEU A 10 -23.36 -49.88 -54.85
CA LEU A 10 -23.62 -50.10 -56.34
C LEU A 10 -22.71 -49.17 -57.15
N ALA A 11 -21.90 -49.76 -57.95
CA ALA A 11 -21.08 -49.17 -59.01
C ALA A 11 -21.97 -49.08 -60.31
N VAL A 12 -21.80 -47.97 -61.05
CA VAL A 12 -22.10 -48.02 -62.53
C VAL A 12 -21.08 -47.10 -63.23
N THR A 13 -20.46 -47.67 -64.18
CA THR A 13 -19.46 -47.24 -65.17
C THR A 13 -20.03 -46.46 -66.33
N PHE A 14 -19.13 -45.79 -67.09
CA PHE A 14 -19.12 -45.32 -68.49
C PHE A 14 -19.75 -43.96 -68.80
N LEU A 15 -19.13 -43.01 -69.50
CA LEU A 15 -18.52 -43.05 -70.85
C LEU A 15 -17.73 -41.79 -71.18
N PHE A 16 -16.72 -41.89 -71.99
CA PHE A 16 -15.88 -40.91 -72.65
C PHE A 16 -16.60 -39.84 -73.45
N ALA A 17 -16.08 -38.60 -73.44
CA ALA A 17 -16.08 -37.75 -74.65
C ALA A 17 -14.86 -36.81 -74.56
N ALA A 18 -13.93 -37.02 -75.44
CA ALA A 18 -12.79 -36.14 -75.73
C ALA A 18 -13.27 -34.90 -76.50
N CYS A 19 -12.87 -33.71 -76.11
CA CYS A 19 -12.82 -32.55 -76.97
C CYS A 19 -11.57 -31.75 -76.69
N THR A 20 -10.71 -31.68 -77.67
CA THR A 20 -9.55 -30.82 -77.81
C THR A 20 -9.92 -29.34 -77.76
N ALA A 21 -9.25 -28.55 -76.93
CA ALA A 21 -9.19 -27.12 -77.13
C ALA A 21 -7.93 -26.50 -76.45
N LYS A 22 -7.09 -25.99 -77.27
CA LYS A 22 -6.18 -24.85 -77.15
C LYS A 22 -5.52 -24.57 -75.79
N THR A 23 -4.23 -24.82 -75.75
CA THR A 23 -3.25 -24.27 -74.87
C THR A 23 -3.29 -22.73 -74.92
N THR A 24 -3.78 -22.12 -73.89
CA THR A 24 -3.50 -20.71 -73.57
C THR A 24 -2.47 -20.74 -72.43
N GLU A 25 -1.31 -20.22 -72.71
CA GLU A 25 -0.28 -20.01 -71.69
C GLU A 25 -0.83 -19.08 -70.65
N GLU A 26 -1.21 -19.63 -69.49
CA GLU A 26 -1.51 -18.88 -68.25
C GLU A 26 -0.19 -18.53 -67.63
N LYS A 27 0.18 -17.26 -67.79
CA LYS A 27 1.32 -16.64 -67.11
C LYS A 27 1.11 -16.88 -65.63
N ALA A 28 1.96 -17.73 -65.02
CA ALA A 28 2.03 -17.92 -63.60
C ALA A 28 2.29 -16.52 -62.96
N VAL A 29 1.29 -15.96 -62.37
CA VAL A 29 1.46 -14.84 -61.42
C VAL A 29 2.20 -15.41 -60.25
N VAL A 30 3.45 -15.06 -60.15
CA VAL A 30 4.28 -15.31 -58.97
C VAL A 30 3.58 -14.58 -57.81
N ALA A 31 2.93 -15.31 -56.93
CA ALA A 31 2.43 -14.78 -55.69
C ALA A 31 3.66 -14.28 -54.89
N GLU A 32 3.90 -13.00 -54.92
CA GLU A 32 4.86 -12.36 -54.00
C GLU A 32 4.38 -12.71 -52.60
N THR A 33 5.17 -13.49 -51.89
CA THR A 33 5.00 -13.74 -50.46
C THR A 33 5.10 -12.38 -49.73
N ARG A 34 3.94 -11.78 -49.47
CA ARG A 34 3.87 -10.55 -48.69
C ARG A 34 4.34 -10.83 -47.24
N ASP A 35 5.31 -10.07 -46.78
CA ASP A 35 5.72 -10.12 -45.38
C ASP A 35 4.52 -9.61 -44.50
N PRO A 36 3.98 -10.42 -43.60
CA PRO A 36 2.84 -10.03 -42.75
C PRO A 36 3.13 -8.83 -41.86
N ASN A 37 4.38 -8.40 -41.77
CA ASN A 37 4.78 -7.23 -41.01
C ASN A 37 4.99 -5.97 -41.86
N LEU A 38 4.67 -6.02 -43.14
CA LEU A 38 4.85 -4.91 -44.08
C LEU A 38 3.50 -4.33 -44.50
N VAL A 39 3.36 -3.00 -44.40
CA VAL A 39 2.18 -2.26 -44.89
C VAL A 39 2.62 -1.19 -45.87
N GLU A 40 1.89 -1.06 -46.95
CA GLU A 40 2.17 -0.11 -48.04
C GLU A 40 1.07 0.95 -48.12
N PHE A 41 1.46 2.24 -48.10
CA PHE A 41 0.56 3.37 -48.35
C PHE A 41 0.87 4.01 -49.70
N THR A 42 -0.17 4.37 -50.43
CA THR A 42 -0.01 5.32 -51.57
C THR A 42 0.27 6.71 -51.02
N GLN A 43 0.84 7.60 -51.85
CA GLN A 43 1.12 8.98 -51.40
C GLN A 43 -0.15 9.71 -50.96
N GLY A 44 -1.31 9.41 -51.60
CA GLY A 44 -2.59 9.96 -51.18
C GLY A 44 -3.05 9.46 -49.80
N GLN A 45 -2.90 8.17 -49.55
CA GLN A 45 -3.21 7.58 -48.22
C GLN A 45 -2.28 8.11 -47.12
N TYR A 46 -0.98 8.27 -47.40
CA TYR A 46 0.00 8.84 -46.48
C TYR A 46 -0.41 10.26 -46.06
N ASN A 47 -0.82 11.09 -47.03
CA ASN A 47 -1.24 12.47 -46.76
C ASN A 47 -2.58 12.51 -46.01
N ASN A 48 -3.55 11.68 -46.35
CA ASN A 48 -4.87 11.63 -45.72
C ASN A 48 -4.78 11.13 -44.26
N ALA A 49 -3.92 10.14 -43.96
CA ALA A 49 -3.68 9.64 -42.64
C ALA A 49 -2.81 10.57 -41.79
N ASN A 50 -2.37 11.70 -42.35
CA ASN A 50 -1.52 12.68 -41.68
C ASN A 50 -0.31 12.03 -40.96
N VAL A 51 0.32 11.07 -41.66
CA VAL A 51 1.45 10.32 -41.11
C VAL A 51 2.64 11.26 -40.91
N GLN A 52 3.16 11.31 -39.70
CA GLN A 52 4.38 12.04 -39.39
C GLN A 52 5.49 11.08 -39.01
N LEU A 53 6.66 11.37 -39.51
CA LEU A 53 7.87 10.60 -39.21
C LEU A 53 8.73 11.38 -38.23
N GLY A 54 9.35 10.66 -37.33
CA GLY A 54 10.30 11.19 -36.37
C GLY A 54 11.36 10.15 -36.02
N LYS A 55 12.21 10.48 -35.08
CA LYS A 55 13.19 9.55 -34.52
C LYS A 55 12.80 9.19 -33.08
N VAL A 56 13.28 8.05 -32.65
CA VAL A 56 13.21 7.68 -31.25
C VAL A 56 14.10 8.65 -30.45
N SER A 57 13.60 9.16 -29.34
CA SER A 57 14.31 10.11 -28.49
C SER A 57 14.53 9.54 -27.09
N MET A 58 15.64 9.91 -26.47
CA MET A 58 15.85 9.67 -25.05
C MET A 58 15.11 10.75 -24.27
N THR A 59 14.22 10.36 -23.39
CA THR A 59 13.40 11.27 -22.61
C THR A 59 13.40 10.84 -21.14
N ASN A 60 13.49 11.80 -20.24
CA ASN A 60 13.35 11.54 -18.82
C ASN A 60 11.88 11.28 -18.51
N LEU A 61 11.51 10.02 -18.41
CA LEU A 61 10.20 9.62 -17.94
C LEU A 61 10.27 9.21 -16.45
N GLY A 62 9.34 9.73 -15.66
CA GLY A 62 9.22 9.38 -14.26
C GLY A 62 8.82 7.92 -14.11
N SER A 63 9.68 7.14 -13.50
CA SER A 63 9.34 5.76 -13.14
C SER A 63 8.57 5.74 -11.83
N TYR A 64 7.52 4.92 -11.75
CA TYR A 64 6.73 4.78 -10.54
C TYR A 64 6.29 3.33 -10.30
N ILE A 65 6.13 2.98 -9.03
CA ILE A 65 5.57 1.70 -8.61
C ILE A 65 4.15 1.94 -8.12
N LYS A 66 3.19 1.21 -8.69
CA LYS A 66 1.82 1.15 -8.17
C LYS A 66 1.79 0.18 -6.98
N ALA A 67 1.23 0.63 -5.88
CA ALA A 67 1.10 -0.14 -4.66
C ALA A 67 -0.27 0.10 -4.03
N SER A 68 -0.80 -0.88 -3.35
CA SER A 68 -1.98 -0.75 -2.50
C SER A 68 -1.58 -0.86 -1.04
N GLY A 69 -2.42 -0.35 -0.16
CA GLY A 69 -2.12 -0.40 1.26
C GLY A 69 -3.25 0.11 2.14
N THR A 70 -2.91 0.44 3.36
CA THR A 70 -3.83 0.96 4.36
C THR A 70 -3.21 2.12 5.13
N LEU A 71 -4.07 2.96 5.67
CA LEU A 71 -3.67 3.94 6.67
C LEU A 71 -3.64 3.27 8.03
N ASP A 72 -2.65 3.60 8.84
CA ASP A 72 -2.50 3.05 10.18
C ASP A 72 -1.93 4.10 11.14
N VAL A 73 -1.93 3.80 12.42
CA VAL A 73 -1.27 4.62 13.43
C VAL A 73 -0.08 3.88 14.02
N PRO A 74 0.98 4.58 14.43
CA PRO A 74 2.08 3.94 15.15
C PRO A 74 1.56 3.18 16.38
N PRO A 75 2.14 2.02 16.77
CA PRO A 75 1.69 1.25 17.94
C PRO A 75 1.62 2.05 19.24
N ASN A 76 2.49 3.04 19.42
CA ASN A 76 2.48 3.94 20.57
C ASN A 76 1.38 5.02 20.55
N GLN A 77 0.60 5.08 19.47
CA GLN A 77 -0.55 5.98 19.30
C GLN A 77 -1.89 5.22 19.32
N PHE A 78 -1.86 3.91 19.46
CA PHE A 78 -3.02 3.05 19.67
C PHE A 78 -2.92 2.46 21.08
N ILE A 79 -3.91 2.73 21.93
CA ILE A 79 -3.88 2.35 23.34
C ILE A 79 -5.20 1.70 23.73
N SER A 80 -5.10 0.52 24.31
CA SER A 80 -6.22 -0.10 25.03
C SER A 80 -6.26 0.44 26.46
N ILE A 81 -7.37 1.04 26.81
CA ILE A 81 -7.60 1.57 28.17
C ILE A 81 -8.11 0.44 29.03
N THR A 82 -7.36 0.11 30.06
CA THR A 82 -7.68 -0.99 31.00
C THR A 82 -7.87 -0.46 32.41
N ALA A 83 -8.60 -1.22 33.22
CA ALA A 83 -8.70 -0.99 34.67
C ALA A 83 -7.65 -1.86 35.37
N PRO A 84 -6.65 -1.31 36.08
CA PRO A 84 -5.68 -2.09 36.85
C PRO A 84 -6.32 -2.97 37.93
N TYR A 85 -7.40 -2.50 38.51
CA TYR A 85 -8.25 -3.21 39.45
C TYR A 85 -9.66 -3.34 38.87
N GLY A 86 -10.25 -4.51 39.01
CA GLY A 86 -11.61 -4.75 38.56
C GLY A 86 -12.68 -3.97 39.35
N GLY A 87 -13.92 -4.06 38.91
CA GLY A 87 -15.05 -3.43 39.59
C GLY A 87 -16.24 -3.18 38.65
N ALA A 88 -17.35 -2.70 39.19
CA ALA A 88 -18.52 -2.33 38.44
C ALA A 88 -18.36 -0.92 37.84
N ILE A 89 -18.73 -0.75 36.57
CA ILE A 89 -18.72 0.56 35.92
C ILE A 89 -19.90 1.37 36.41
N LYS A 90 -19.63 2.39 37.22
CA LYS A 90 -20.63 3.30 37.76
C LYS A 90 -21.09 4.32 36.74
N SER A 91 -20.18 4.85 35.95
CA SER A 91 -20.46 5.77 34.86
C SER A 91 -19.37 5.71 33.82
N THR A 92 -19.73 6.02 32.56
CA THR A 92 -18.78 6.15 31.47
C THR A 92 -19.17 7.31 30.57
N SER A 93 -18.17 8.01 30.01
CA SER A 93 -18.35 9.10 29.06
C SER A 93 -17.92 8.74 27.64
N VAL A 94 -17.48 7.48 27.43
CA VAL A 94 -16.97 7.02 26.14
C VAL A 94 -18.11 6.64 25.19
N ILE A 95 -17.97 7.11 23.96
CA ILE A 95 -18.79 6.76 22.81
C ILE A 95 -17.82 6.56 21.65
N GLU A 96 -18.03 5.53 20.84
CA GLU A 96 -17.21 5.31 19.64
C GLU A 96 -17.23 6.53 18.71
N GLY A 97 -16.08 6.92 18.20
CA GLY A 97 -15.89 8.12 17.40
C GLY A 97 -15.73 9.42 18.18
N LYS A 98 -15.94 9.43 19.52
CA LYS A 98 -15.75 10.64 20.34
C LYS A 98 -14.28 10.95 20.52
N TYR A 99 -13.90 12.23 20.39
CA TYR A 99 -12.59 12.72 20.76
C TYR A 99 -12.49 12.92 22.26
N ILE A 100 -11.43 12.41 22.87
CA ILE A 100 -11.14 12.52 24.30
C ILE A 100 -9.75 13.18 24.46
N SER A 101 -9.65 14.11 25.38
CA SER A 101 -8.39 14.78 25.72
C SER A 101 -7.62 13.98 26.77
N LYS A 102 -6.27 14.06 26.71
CA LYS A 102 -5.42 13.44 27.74
C LYS A 102 -5.81 13.95 29.13
N GLY A 103 -6.00 13.02 30.08
CA GLY A 103 -6.42 13.31 31.45
C GLY A 103 -7.92 13.44 31.65
N GLU A 104 -8.73 13.40 30.60
CA GLU A 104 -10.20 13.40 30.71
C GLU A 104 -10.70 12.09 31.33
N VAL A 105 -11.73 12.15 32.16
CA VAL A 105 -12.33 10.97 32.80
C VAL A 105 -13.10 10.16 31.76
N ILE A 106 -12.73 8.91 31.61
CA ILE A 106 -13.33 7.94 30.69
C ILE A 106 -14.43 7.15 31.37
N ALA A 107 -14.12 6.60 32.54
CA ALA A 107 -15.05 5.80 33.31
C ALA A 107 -14.79 6.00 34.81
N VAL A 108 -15.81 5.76 35.61
CA VAL A 108 -15.73 5.65 37.07
C VAL A 108 -16.04 4.20 37.43
N ILE A 109 -15.13 3.55 38.10
CA ILE A 109 -15.25 2.16 38.56
C ILE A 109 -15.49 2.16 40.05
N GLU A 110 -16.44 1.35 40.51
CA GLU A 110 -16.74 1.11 41.90
C GLU A 110 -16.33 -0.29 42.31
N ASN A 111 -15.50 -0.38 43.39
CA ASN A 111 -15.05 -1.65 43.93
C ASN A 111 -14.90 -1.55 45.46
N PRO A 112 -15.57 -2.39 46.24
CA PRO A 112 -15.38 -2.46 47.70
C PRO A 112 -13.93 -2.70 48.14
N GLU A 113 -13.14 -3.37 47.36
CA GLU A 113 -11.73 -3.65 47.64
C GLU A 113 -10.91 -2.36 47.80
N PHE A 114 -11.32 -1.27 47.17
CA PHE A 114 -10.68 0.05 47.36
C PHE A 114 -10.80 0.54 48.79
N LEU A 115 -11.92 0.26 49.45
CA LEU A 115 -12.10 0.62 50.87
C LEU A 115 -11.14 -0.19 51.75
N GLN A 116 -11.02 -1.50 51.50
CA GLN A 116 -10.12 -2.36 52.23
C GLN A 116 -8.65 -1.90 52.12
N MET A 117 -8.17 -1.59 50.92
CA MET A 117 -6.83 -1.10 50.68
C MET A 117 -6.55 0.21 51.47
N GLN A 118 -7.55 1.08 51.54
CA GLN A 118 -7.43 2.35 52.30
C GLN A 118 -7.42 2.13 53.79
N GLN A 119 -8.23 1.20 54.31
CA GLN A 119 -8.23 0.79 55.73
C GLN A 119 -6.88 0.20 56.11
N ASP A 120 -6.36 -0.75 55.35
CA ASP A 120 -5.07 -1.39 55.59
C ASP A 120 -3.93 -0.37 55.63
N TYR A 121 -3.95 0.64 54.73
CA TYR A 121 -2.97 1.71 54.70
C TYR A 121 -3.08 2.61 55.90
N MET A 122 -4.29 2.98 56.35
CA MET A 122 -4.52 3.84 57.51
C MET A 122 -4.06 3.16 58.79
N GLU A 123 -4.43 1.89 58.98
CA GLU A 123 -4.03 1.08 60.12
C GLU A 123 -2.51 0.92 60.19
N SER A 124 -1.89 0.52 59.08
CA SER A 124 -0.43 0.37 59.00
C SER A 124 0.32 1.69 59.22
N SER A 125 -0.25 2.80 58.74
CA SER A 125 0.33 4.15 58.97
C SER A 125 0.26 4.55 60.43
N SER A 126 -0.81 4.23 61.14
CA SER A 126 -0.95 4.48 62.59
C SER A 126 0.02 3.63 63.37
N GLN A 127 0.14 2.34 63.04
CA GLN A 127 1.12 1.44 63.65
C GLN A 127 2.57 1.87 63.40
N LEU A 128 2.89 2.39 62.21
CA LEU A 128 4.19 2.95 61.88
C LEU A 128 4.55 4.15 62.80
N SER A 129 3.57 5.02 63.05
CA SER A 129 3.74 6.16 63.95
C SER A 129 4.05 5.71 65.36
N PHE A 130 3.36 4.71 65.87
CA PHE A 130 3.63 4.09 67.18
C PHE A 130 5.04 3.47 67.22
N LEU A 131 5.40 2.65 66.28
CA LEU A 131 6.72 1.99 66.24
C LEU A 131 7.88 2.98 66.10
N LYS A 132 7.65 4.11 65.40
CA LYS A 132 8.63 5.20 65.34
C LYS A 132 8.89 5.80 66.68
N GLN A 133 7.83 6.10 67.45
CA GLN A 133 7.95 6.65 68.81
C GLN A 133 8.62 5.64 69.78
N ASP A 134 8.28 4.34 69.65
CA ASP A 134 8.88 3.30 70.44
C ASP A 134 10.39 3.17 70.18
N MET A 135 10.77 3.13 68.86
CA MET A 135 12.18 3.09 68.47
C MET A 135 12.96 4.27 69.03
N THR A 136 12.39 5.51 68.91
CA THR A 136 13.04 6.70 69.47
C THR A 136 13.21 6.64 70.99
N ARG A 137 12.17 6.15 71.72
CA ARG A 137 12.25 5.94 73.19
C ARG A 137 13.31 4.88 73.55
N GLN A 138 13.40 3.74 72.80
CA GLN A 138 14.43 2.73 73.06
C GLN A 138 15.84 3.28 72.74
N GLU A 139 16.01 4.16 71.81
CA GLU A 139 17.27 4.82 71.49
C GLU A 139 17.73 5.71 72.65
N GLU A 140 16.82 6.52 73.24
CA GLU A 140 17.08 7.34 74.37
C GLU A 140 17.45 6.50 75.57
N LEU A 141 16.71 5.44 75.94
CA LEU A 141 16.99 4.55 77.05
C LEU A 141 18.33 3.81 76.91
N VAL A 142 18.75 3.45 75.73
CA VAL A 142 20.06 2.84 75.47
C VAL A 142 21.19 3.86 75.64
N LYS A 143 20.98 5.11 75.20
CA LYS A 143 21.96 6.20 75.47
C LYS A 143 22.22 6.44 76.94
N GLU A 144 21.16 6.31 77.74
CA GLU A 144 21.23 6.44 79.19
C GLU A 144 21.69 5.15 79.92
N ASN A 145 22.06 4.08 79.16
CA ASN A 145 22.46 2.76 79.69
C ASN A 145 21.34 2.05 80.49
N ILE A 146 20.06 2.38 80.27
CA ILE A 146 18.93 1.80 81.01
C ILE A 146 18.37 0.58 80.27
N ALA A 147 18.46 0.54 78.92
CA ALA A 147 17.95 -0.54 78.09
C ALA A 147 19.09 -1.27 77.37
N ALA A 148 18.84 -2.56 77.06
CA ALA A 148 19.78 -3.38 76.31
C ALA A 148 19.79 -3.02 74.81
N LYS A 149 20.97 -3.00 74.17
CA LYS A 149 21.14 -2.76 72.73
C LYS A 149 20.25 -3.70 71.85
N LYS A 150 19.99 -4.89 72.37
CA LYS A 150 19.09 -5.89 71.73
C LYS A 150 17.65 -5.36 71.57
N SER A 151 17.15 -4.59 72.59
CA SER A 151 15.79 -4.01 72.51
C SER A 151 15.69 -2.94 71.46
N LEU A 152 16.68 -2.08 71.30
CA LEU A 152 16.78 -1.07 70.27
C LEU A 152 16.83 -1.74 68.86
N GLN A 153 17.67 -2.77 68.74
CA GLN A 153 17.79 -3.49 67.45
C GLN A 153 16.46 -4.12 67.05
N ARG A 154 15.70 -4.71 68.04
CA ARG A 154 14.36 -5.24 67.78
C ARG A 154 13.38 -4.17 67.37
N ALA A 155 13.29 -3.05 68.11
CA ALA A 155 12.40 -1.94 67.77
C ALA A 155 12.73 -1.34 66.40
N GLY A 156 14.00 -1.20 66.06
CA GLY A 156 14.44 -0.76 64.74
C GLY A 156 14.05 -1.71 63.62
N SER A 157 14.12 -3.03 63.84
CA SER A 157 13.70 -4.04 62.87
C SER A 157 12.19 -4.00 62.63
N GLU A 158 11.39 -3.89 63.72
CA GLU A 158 9.91 -3.80 63.63
C GLU A 158 9.49 -2.50 62.93
N TYR A 159 10.12 -1.37 63.24
CA TYR A 159 9.91 -0.09 62.54
C TYR A 159 10.20 -0.22 61.01
N ASN A 160 11.38 -0.73 60.64
CA ASN A 160 11.77 -0.85 59.26
C ASN A 160 10.83 -1.79 58.46
N SER A 161 10.38 -2.89 59.09
CA SER A 161 9.39 -3.79 58.48
C SER A 161 8.07 -3.07 58.22
N MET A 162 7.60 -2.23 59.16
CA MET A 162 6.37 -1.48 58.97
C MET A 162 6.53 -0.33 57.97
N VAL A 163 7.70 0.30 57.85
CA VAL A 163 8.01 1.26 56.79
C VAL A 163 7.83 0.61 55.40
N ALA A 164 8.41 -0.57 55.20
CA ALA A 164 8.29 -1.30 53.96
C ALA A 164 6.82 -1.66 53.61
N ARG A 165 6.04 -2.09 54.64
CA ARG A 165 4.61 -2.38 54.48
C ARG A 165 3.81 -1.15 54.06
N VAL A 166 4.00 -0.01 54.73
CA VAL A 166 3.31 1.26 54.45
C VAL A 166 3.65 1.78 53.07
N GLU A 167 4.90 1.76 52.64
CA GLU A 167 5.30 2.16 51.29
C GLU A 167 4.73 1.23 50.20
N GLY A 168 4.65 -0.08 50.48
CA GLY A 168 3.98 -1.03 49.61
C GLY A 168 2.48 -0.72 49.43
N LEU A 169 1.76 -0.48 50.53
CA LEU A 169 0.35 -0.10 50.50
C LEU A 169 0.11 1.25 49.80
N LYS A 170 0.99 2.22 50.06
CA LYS A 170 0.96 3.51 49.38
C LYS A 170 1.14 3.39 47.86
N SER A 171 2.02 2.50 47.44
CA SER A 171 2.20 2.19 45.99
C SER A 171 0.97 1.52 45.38
N LYS A 172 0.32 0.59 46.09
CA LYS A 172 -0.95 -0.02 45.64
C LYS A 172 -2.05 1.04 45.49
N LEU A 173 -2.21 1.94 46.46
CA LEU A 173 -3.20 3.04 46.36
C LEU A 173 -2.94 3.95 45.15
N ARG A 174 -1.67 4.29 44.87
CA ARG A 174 -1.33 5.09 43.68
C ARG A 174 -1.65 4.38 42.38
N LEU A 175 -1.37 3.08 42.29
CA LEU A 175 -1.74 2.28 41.13
C LEU A 175 -3.26 2.25 40.92
N ALA A 176 -4.04 2.28 42.00
CA ALA A 176 -5.49 2.41 41.94
C ALA A 176 -5.98 3.86 41.72
N ASN A 177 -5.09 4.82 41.42
CA ASN A 177 -5.43 6.25 41.33
C ASN A 177 -6.06 6.84 42.60
N ILE A 178 -5.79 6.27 43.76
CA ILE A 178 -6.21 6.78 45.06
C ILE A 178 -5.04 7.57 45.68
N ASN A 179 -5.29 8.84 46.07
CA ASN A 179 -4.27 9.64 46.71
C ASN A 179 -4.13 9.26 48.19
N PRO A 180 -2.98 8.74 48.66
CA PRO A 180 -2.77 8.35 50.05
C PRO A 180 -2.94 9.49 51.05
N ALA A 181 -2.74 10.77 50.63
CA ALA A 181 -2.95 11.91 51.47
C ALA A 181 -4.42 12.12 51.87
N ASN A 182 -5.34 11.84 50.91
CA ASN A 182 -6.78 11.91 51.17
C ASN A 182 -7.20 10.84 52.18
N VAL A 183 -6.64 9.62 52.04
CA VAL A 183 -6.88 8.53 53.00
C VAL A 183 -6.52 8.90 54.41
N ARG A 184 -5.33 9.49 54.60
CA ARG A 184 -4.87 9.98 55.91
C ARG A 184 -5.77 11.06 56.50
N SER A 185 -6.44 11.86 55.71
CA SER A 185 -7.43 12.83 56.13
C SER A 185 -8.82 12.24 56.43
N GLY A 186 -8.98 10.90 56.36
CA GLY A 186 -10.24 10.21 56.62
C GLY A 186 -11.21 10.19 55.44
N LYS A 187 -10.76 10.60 54.25
CA LYS A 187 -11.61 10.59 53.01
C LYS A 187 -11.43 9.26 52.28
N PHE A 188 -12.35 8.34 52.54
CA PHE A 188 -12.40 7.05 51.84
C PHE A 188 -13.31 7.11 50.60
N THR A 189 -12.96 6.34 49.60
CA THR A 189 -13.74 6.21 48.37
C THR A 189 -13.81 4.77 47.89
N SER A 190 -15.02 4.33 47.49
CA SER A 190 -15.21 3.07 46.77
C SER A 190 -15.10 3.24 45.23
N CYS A 191 -15.01 4.49 44.76
CA CYS A 191 -15.04 4.84 43.36
C CYS A 191 -13.71 5.44 42.92
N VAL A 192 -13.23 4.98 41.76
CA VAL A 192 -11.99 5.45 41.14
C VAL A 192 -12.23 5.85 39.70
N SER A 193 -11.69 7.00 39.31
CA SER A 193 -11.77 7.49 37.93
C SER A 193 -10.63 6.95 37.07
N ILE A 194 -10.97 6.42 35.93
CA ILE A 194 -10.01 6.03 34.86
C ILE A 194 -9.89 7.20 33.90
N HIS A 195 -8.65 7.61 33.64
CA HIS A 195 -8.36 8.77 32.80
C HIS A 195 -7.70 8.37 31.48
N ALA A 196 -7.91 9.16 30.42
CA ALA A 196 -7.26 8.99 29.14
C ALA A 196 -5.74 9.21 29.24
N PRO A 197 -4.91 8.23 28.86
CA PRO A 197 -3.45 8.38 28.89
C PRO A 197 -2.92 9.26 27.75
N ILE A 198 -3.63 9.35 26.64
CA ILE A 198 -3.34 10.20 25.48
C ILE A 198 -4.59 10.97 25.04
N SER A 199 -4.42 11.93 24.13
CA SER A 199 -5.54 12.52 23.39
C SER A 199 -5.77 11.76 22.10
N GLY A 200 -7.02 11.49 21.73
CA GLY A 200 -7.37 10.75 20.53
C GLY A 200 -8.86 10.45 20.42
N TYR A 201 -9.22 9.61 19.48
CA TYR A 201 -10.58 9.15 19.25
C TYR A 201 -10.79 7.76 19.84
N ILE A 202 -11.96 7.53 20.42
CA ILE A 202 -12.38 6.18 20.84
C ILE A 202 -12.71 5.37 19.59
N THR A 203 -12.05 4.23 19.43
CA THR A 203 -12.27 3.34 18.27
C THR A 203 -13.24 2.21 18.61
N HIS A 204 -13.16 1.64 19.82
CA HIS A 204 -14.05 0.58 20.30
C HIS A 204 -14.37 0.77 21.77
N VAL A 205 -15.59 0.39 22.16
CA VAL A 205 -16.06 0.39 23.54
C VAL A 205 -16.48 -1.03 23.91
N TYR A 206 -15.84 -1.60 24.95
CA TYR A 206 -16.09 -2.99 25.40
C TYR A 206 -16.96 -3.08 26.64
N SER A 207 -17.30 -1.94 27.23
CA SER A 207 -17.89 -1.89 28.56
C SER A 207 -19.03 -0.88 28.66
N ASN A 208 -20.09 -1.23 29.39
CA ASN A 208 -21.26 -0.41 29.60
C ASN A 208 -21.43 -0.13 31.09
N VAL A 209 -22.25 0.87 31.43
CA VAL A 209 -22.65 1.16 32.84
C VAL A 209 -23.32 -0.08 33.47
N GLY A 210 -22.90 -0.44 34.67
CA GLY A 210 -23.35 -1.61 35.39
C GLY A 210 -22.59 -2.92 35.10
N LYS A 211 -21.80 -2.99 34.04
CA LYS A 211 -20.98 -4.16 33.77
C LYS A 211 -19.83 -4.24 34.80
N TYR A 212 -19.59 -5.43 35.32
CA TYR A 212 -18.37 -5.71 36.09
C TYR A 212 -17.24 -6.04 35.11
N VAL A 213 -16.09 -5.37 35.28
CA VAL A 213 -14.87 -5.61 34.52
C VAL A 213 -13.78 -6.19 35.40
N GLY A 214 -13.08 -7.18 34.88
CA GLY A 214 -11.97 -7.81 35.58
C GLY A 214 -10.70 -6.94 35.61
N PRO A 215 -9.72 -7.29 36.47
CA PRO A 215 -8.41 -6.63 36.43
C PRO A 215 -7.76 -6.75 35.06
N ASN A 216 -7.24 -5.63 34.52
CA ASN A 216 -6.61 -5.52 33.20
C ASN A 216 -7.53 -5.79 32.00
N GLU A 217 -8.83 -5.95 32.21
CA GLU A 217 -9.81 -6.01 31.10
C GLU A 217 -9.89 -4.68 30.38
N ALA A 218 -9.95 -4.72 29.05
CA ALA A 218 -10.06 -3.52 28.23
C ALA A 218 -11.47 -2.89 28.37
N LEU A 219 -11.49 -1.59 28.63
CA LEU A 219 -12.71 -0.79 28.69
C LEU A 219 -13.05 -0.19 27.34
N ALA A 220 -12.06 0.35 26.67
CA ALA A 220 -12.17 0.97 25.36
C ALA A 220 -10.79 1.01 24.69
N ASP A 221 -10.78 1.07 23.37
CA ASP A 221 -9.58 1.37 22.58
C ASP A 221 -9.60 2.82 22.12
N MET A 222 -8.42 3.41 22.05
CA MET A 222 -8.22 4.80 21.68
C MET A 222 -7.07 4.94 20.68
N ALA A 223 -7.27 5.73 19.62
CA ALA A 223 -6.27 6.02 18.61
C ALA A 223 -6.03 7.52 18.48
N ASN A 224 -4.75 7.92 18.45
CA ASN A 224 -4.37 9.28 18.11
C ASN A 224 -4.09 9.39 16.62
N THR A 225 -4.97 10.04 15.89
CA THR A 225 -4.92 10.17 14.43
C THR A 225 -4.03 11.31 13.92
N LYS A 226 -3.33 12.03 14.81
CA LYS A 226 -2.42 13.11 14.38
C LYS A 226 -1.21 12.62 13.59
N ASN A 227 -0.78 11.38 13.83
CA ASN A 227 0.41 10.79 13.22
C ASN A 227 0.03 9.53 12.41
N ILE A 228 -0.90 9.67 11.48
CA ILE A 228 -1.26 8.57 10.57
C ILE A 228 -0.07 8.21 9.69
N LEU A 229 0.16 6.93 9.53
CA LEU A 229 1.15 6.33 8.65
C LEU A 229 0.45 5.76 7.41
N VAL A 230 1.12 5.90 6.29
CA VAL A 230 0.76 5.24 5.04
C VAL A 230 1.53 3.93 4.97
N LYS A 231 0.86 2.79 5.08
CA LYS A 231 1.45 1.46 4.93
C LYS A 231 1.08 0.93 3.55
N VAL A 232 2.07 0.75 2.68
CA VAL A 232 1.88 0.21 1.34
C VAL A 232 2.63 -1.11 1.19
N LYS A 233 2.05 -2.03 0.42
CA LYS A 233 2.65 -3.31 0.07
C LYS A 233 3.33 -3.19 -1.28
N VAL A 234 4.62 -3.47 -1.33
CA VAL A 234 5.44 -3.44 -2.54
C VAL A 234 5.91 -4.85 -2.85
N PHE A 235 5.78 -5.28 -4.09
CA PHE A 235 6.25 -6.60 -4.52
C PHE A 235 7.78 -6.71 -4.41
N GLU A 236 8.26 -7.90 -4.08
CA GLU A 236 9.69 -8.23 -3.92
C GLU A 236 10.52 -7.81 -5.15
N LYS A 237 10.00 -8.02 -6.35
CA LYS A 237 10.66 -7.66 -7.62
C LYS A 237 10.93 -6.15 -7.76
N ASP A 238 10.08 -5.31 -7.16
CA ASP A 238 10.15 -3.86 -7.27
C ASP A 238 10.92 -3.22 -6.10
N LEU A 239 11.17 -4.00 -5.04
CA LEU A 239 11.84 -3.55 -3.82
C LEU A 239 13.24 -2.92 -4.03
N PRO A 240 14.10 -3.41 -4.95
CA PRO A 240 15.42 -2.82 -5.18
C PRO A 240 15.35 -1.35 -5.61
N GLN A 241 14.24 -0.91 -6.18
CA GLN A 241 14.02 0.46 -6.66
C GLN A 241 13.46 1.39 -5.56
N VAL A 242 12.97 0.84 -4.45
CA VAL A 242 12.38 1.60 -3.35
C VAL A 242 13.46 2.02 -2.37
N LYS A 243 13.54 3.32 -2.10
CA LYS A 243 14.53 3.92 -1.19
C LYS A 243 13.84 4.81 -0.16
N MET A 244 14.47 4.91 1.01
CA MET A 244 14.03 5.87 2.03
C MET A 244 14.07 7.29 1.48
N GLY A 245 13.06 8.08 1.85
CA GLY A 245 12.96 9.47 1.42
C GLY A 245 12.18 9.70 0.13
N GLN A 246 11.85 8.66 -0.63
CA GLN A 246 11.00 8.78 -1.82
C GLN A 246 9.58 9.23 -1.45
N LYS A 247 8.91 9.87 -2.39
CA LYS A 247 7.53 10.34 -2.23
C LYS A 247 6.55 9.23 -2.59
N ILE A 248 5.49 9.16 -1.80
CA ILE A 248 4.31 8.33 -2.05
C ILE A 248 3.16 9.28 -2.31
N ARG A 249 2.59 9.26 -3.50
CA ARG A 249 1.29 9.86 -3.79
C ARG A 249 0.21 8.82 -3.57
N PHE A 250 -0.85 9.15 -2.87
CA PHE A 250 -1.91 8.19 -2.60
C PHE A 250 -3.28 8.87 -2.55
N LYS A 251 -4.29 8.05 -2.83
CA LYS A 251 -5.71 8.40 -2.65
C LYS A 251 -6.35 7.36 -1.73
N ALA A 252 -7.09 7.83 -0.73
CA ALA A 252 -7.91 6.95 0.09
C ALA A 252 -9.17 6.53 -0.70
N THR A 253 -9.63 5.31 -0.48
CA THR A 253 -10.85 4.82 -1.13
C THR A 253 -12.04 5.70 -0.73
N GLY A 254 -12.77 6.20 -1.73
CA GLY A 254 -13.89 7.13 -1.51
C GLY A 254 -13.50 8.61 -1.39
N ASP A 255 -12.20 8.93 -1.49
CA ASP A 255 -11.72 10.32 -1.47
C ASP A 255 -11.07 10.67 -2.81
N SER A 256 -11.44 11.81 -3.40
CA SER A 256 -10.84 12.32 -4.64
C SER A 256 -9.53 13.06 -4.42
N VAL A 257 -9.21 13.41 -3.18
CA VAL A 257 -8.03 14.22 -2.84
C VAL A 257 -6.78 13.36 -2.86
N GLU A 258 -5.84 13.74 -3.72
CA GLU A 258 -4.50 13.15 -3.73
C GLU A 258 -3.64 13.76 -2.62
N ARG A 259 -2.98 12.90 -1.85
CA ARG A 259 -2.12 13.29 -0.73
C ARG A 259 -0.73 12.73 -0.90
N MET A 260 0.22 13.33 -0.19
CA MET A 260 1.62 12.96 -0.25
C MET A 260 2.13 12.47 1.10
N ALA A 261 2.92 11.42 1.03
CA ALA A 261 3.72 10.91 2.15
C ALA A 261 5.17 10.73 1.72
N LYS A 262 6.07 10.57 2.68
CA LYS A 262 7.49 10.31 2.45
C LYS A 262 7.86 8.99 3.11
N ILE A 263 8.53 8.10 2.37
CA ILE A 263 9.02 6.82 2.90
C ILE A 263 10.05 7.09 4.00
N PHE A 264 9.82 6.51 5.17
CA PHE A 264 10.75 6.57 6.29
C PHE A 264 11.17 5.19 6.81
N LEU A 265 10.44 4.13 6.43
CA LEU A 265 10.75 2.77 6.84
C LEU A 265 10.40 1.80 5.72
N ILE A 266 11.31 0.87 5.45
CA ILE A 266 11.13 -0.27 4.54
C ILE A 266 11.27 -1.53 5.38
N GLY A 267 10.26 -2.38 5.37
CA GLY A 267 10.25 -3.66 6.06
C GLY A 267 11.42 -4.56 5.64
N LYS A 268 11.76 -5.49 6.50
CA LYS A 268 12.82 -6.50 6.24
C LYS A 268 12.25 -7.92 6.21
N ASP A 269 10.94 -8.01 6.22
CA ASP A 269 10.21 -9.27 6.16
C ASP A 269 9.35 -9.31 4.90
N ILE A 270 9.22 -10.49 4.31
CA ILE A 270 8.43 -10.73 3.10
C ILE A 270 7.19 -11.50 3.52
N ASP A 271 6.04 -10.88 3.34
CA ASP A 271 4.73 -11.49 3.59
C ASP A 271 4.48 -12.70 2.65
N ALA A 272 3.50 -13.53 3.00
CA ALA A 272 3.11 -14.72 2.22
C ALA A 272 2.69 -14.40 0.77
N ASP A 273 2.23 -13.19 0.51
CA ASP A 273 1.85 -12.66 -0.82
C ASP A 273 3.04 -12.09 -1.61
N ARG A 274 4.28 -12.36 -1.17
CA ARG A 274 5.53 -11.86 -1.74
C ARG A 274 5.61 -10.34 -1.81
N THR A 275 5.08 -9.69 -0.79
CA THR A 275 5.17 -8.25 -0.64
C THR A 275 5.99 -7.87 0.59
N VAL A 276 6.57 -6.69 0.55
CA VAL A 276 7.26 -6.06 1.68
C VAL A 276 6.48 -4.82 2.07
N GLN A 277 6.27 -4.64 3.37
CA GLN A 277 5.58 -3.46 3.88
C GLN A 277 6.52 -2.25 3.87
N VAL A 278 6.09 -1.18 3.20
CA VAL A 278 6.77 0.12 3.18
C VAL A 278 5.91 1.14 3.92
N SER A 279 6.51 1.87 4.85
CA SER A 279 5.80 2.86 5.67
C SER A 279 6.21 4.28 5.29
N GLY A 280 5.22 5.11 5.01
CA GLY A 280 5.36 6.53 4.73
C GLY A 280 4.75 7.40 5.82
N LYS A 281 5.37 8.54 6.10
CA LYS A 281 4.84 9.58 6.96
C LYS A 281 4.15 10.65 6.10
N LEU A 282 2.94 11.03 6.46
CA LEU A 282 2.22 12.13 5.80
C LEU A 282 3.03 13.42 5.84
N LEU A 283 3.06 14.14 4.72
CA LEU A 283 3.69 15.46 4.66
C LEU A 283 2.80 16.54 5.29
N ASN A 284 1.49 16.42 5.12
CA ASN A 284 0.52 17.36 5.67
C ASN A 284 -0.50 16.63 6.54
N PRO A 285 -0.84 17.15 7.72
CA PRO A 285 -1.90 16.60 8.54
C PRO A 285 -3.24 16.56 7.79
N ALA A 286 -3.97 15.47 7.90
CA ALA A 286 -5.27 15.31 7.25
C ALA A 286 -6.28 14.70 8.23
N PRO A 287 -7.02 15.54 8.98
CA PRO A 287 -7.94 15.09 10.03
C PRO A 287 -9.08 14.17 9.53
N SER A 288 -9.39 14.22 8.24
CA SER A 288 -10.41 13.37 7.61
C SER A 288 -9.97 11.92 7.39
N LEU A 289 -8.69 11.62 7.55
CA LEU A 289 -8.18 10.27 7.38
C LEU A 289 -8.40 9.45 8.64
N ILE A 290 -8.90 8.23 8.45
CA ILE A 290 -9.18 7.29 9.52
C ILE A 290 -8.25 6.08 9.38
N PRO A 291 -7.63 5.60 10.47
CA PRO A 291 -6.89 4.34 10.47
C PRO A 291 -7.74 3.18 9.93
N GLY A 292 -7.14 2.28 9.16
CA GLY A 292 -7.84 1.18 8.50
C GLY A 292 -8.36 1.51 7.10
N MET A 293 -8.39 2.77 6.65
CA MET A 293 -8.78 3.10 5.27
C MET A 293 -7.83 2.48 4.26
N PHE A 294 -8.39 1.87 3.21
CA PHE A 294 -7.62 1.40 2.06
C PHE A 294 -7.16 2.55 1.19
N ILE A 295 -5.97 2.41 0.62
CA ILE A 295 -5.37 3.41 -0.25
C ILE A 295 -4.81 2.77 -1.52
N ASN A 296 -4.90 3.52 -2.62
CA ASN A 296 -4.11 3.28 -3.83
C ASN A 296 -2.98 4.30 -3.85
N ALA A 297 -1.76 3.80 -3.98
CA ALA A 297 -0.56 4.61 -3.88
C ALA A 297 0.36 4.43 -5.08
N ILE A 298 1.13 5.47 -5.34
CA ILE A 298 2.17 5.52 -6.36
C ILE A 298 3.46 5.97 -5.67
N ILE A 299 4.49 5.13 -5.73
CA ILE A 299 5.81 5.47 -5.22
C ILE A 299 6.63 6.04 -6.39
N GLU A 300 7.11 7.27 -6.25
CA GLU A 300 7.99 7.91 -7.23
C GLU A 300 9.41 7.36 -7.06
N ILE A 301 9.90 6.63 -8.07
CA ILE A 301 11.25 6.03 -8.03
C ILE A 301 12.32 6.96 -8.62
N GLY A 302 11.90 8.01 -9.28
CA GLY A 302 12.77 8.97 -9.96
C GLY A 302 12.51 9.00 -11.46
N ALA A 303 13.08 9.97 -12.14
CA ALA A 303 13.12 10.00 -13.60
C ALA A 303 14.31 9.16 -14.07
N SER A 304 14.07 8.25 -14.99
CA SER A 304 15.13 7.57 -15.73
C SER A 304 15.10 8.01 -17.17
N GLU A 305 16.26 8.26 -17.73
CA GLU A 305 16.40 8.49 -19.15
C GLU A 305 16.06 7.17 -19.85
N THR A 306 15.01 7.17 -20.64
CA THR A 306 14.53 5.98 -21.37
C THR A 306 14.17 6.37 -22.80
N THR A 307 14.24 5.39 -23.66
CA THR A 307 13.81 5.53 -25.05
C THR A 307 12.31 5.77 -25.09
N ALA A 308 11.86 6.85 -25.71
CA ALA A 308 10.46 7.24 -25.74
C ALA A 308 10.00 7.66 -27.13
N LEU A 309 8.72 7.45 -27.39
CA LEU A 309 7.99 7.92 -28.55
C LEU A 309 6.72 8.63 -28.13
N PRO A 310 6.16 9.53 -28.95
CA PRO A 310 4.83 10.07 -28.70
C PRO A 310 3.81 8.93 -28.52
N GLN A 311 2.85 9.13 -27.63
CA GLN A 311 1.85 8.10 -27.32
C GLN A 311 1.08 7.63 -28.57
N GLU A 312 0.86 8.53 -29.54
CA GLU A 312 0.17 8.23 -30.82
C GLU A 312 1.00 7.34 -31.75
N ALA A 313 2.30 7.18 -31.52
CA ALA A 313 3.21 6.32 -32.28
C ALA A 313 3.07 4.84 -31.93
N VAL A 314 2.55 4.54 -30.72
CA VAL A 314 2.45 3.17 -30.20
C VAL A 314 1.00 2.69 -30.34
N VAL A 315 0.81 1.60 -31.07
CA VAL A 315 -0.50 1.00 -31.30
C VAL A 315 -0.57 -0.41 -30.74
N GLN A 316 -1.75 -0.82 -30.29
CA GLN A 316 -1.95 -2.14 -29.70
C GLN A 316 -2.79 -3.03 -30.62
N ALA A 317 -2.32 -4.25 -30.88
CA ALA A 317 -3.05 -5.28 -31.60
C ALA A 317 -2.76 -6.66 -30.98
N GLY A 318 -3.79 -7.50 -30.82
CA GLY A 318 -3.64 -8.85 -30.28
C GLY A 318 -2.99 -8.92 -28.88
N GLY A 319 -3.13 -7.87 -28.06
CA GLY A 319 -2.53 -7.80 -26.71
C GLY A 319 -1.04 -7.42 -26.71
N LYS A 320 -0.46 -7.11 -27.86
CA LYS A 320 0.92 -6.66 -28.02
C LYS A 320 0.98 -5.22 -28.51
N ASN A 321 2.08 -4.54 -28.24
CA ASN A 321 2.30 -3.16 -28.67
C ASN A 321 3.27 -3.11 -29.86
N TYR A 322 2.99 -2.25 -30.81
CA TYR A 322 3.73 -2.12 -32.06
C TYR A 322 4.03 -0.67 -32.37
N ILE A 323 5.13 -0.47 -33.10
CA ILE A 323 5.49 0.78 -33.79
C ILE A 323 5.68 0.49 -35.26
N PHE A 324 5.56 1.52 -36.10
CA PHE A 324 5.83 1.41 -37.52
C PHE A 324 7.12 2.18 -37.88
N VAL A 325 7.98 1.52 -38.65
CA VAL A 325 9.27 2.04 -39.10
C VAL A 325 9.25 2.17 -40.62
N LEU A 326 9.74 3.28 -41.14
CA LEU A 326 9.89 3.44 -42.59
C LEU A 326 10.94 2.46 -43.14
N ASP A 327 10.56 1.66 -44.11
CA ASP A 327 11.46 0.70 -44.81
C ASP A 327 12.23 1.46 -45.93
N GLU A 328 13.42 1.96 -45.63
CA GLU A 328 14.23 2.72 -46.58
C GLU A 328 14.92 1.85 -47.64
N ASP A 329 15.15 0.55 -47.33
CA ASP A 329 15.92 -0.33 -48.23
C ASP A 329 15.15 -0.71 -49.51
N LYS A 330 13.82 -0.62 -49.51
CA LYS A 330 12.97 -0.90 -50.65
C LYS A 330 12.32 0.32 -51.29
N SER A 331 12.36 1.50 -50.65
CA SER A 331 11.84 2.73 -51.24
C SER A 331 12.82 3.39 -52.21
N ASN A 332 14.11 3.10 -52.13
CA ASN A 332 15.17 3.64 -53.00
C ASN A 332 15.51 2.76 -54.21
N ALA A 333 15.06 1.53 -54.25
CA ALA A 333 15.40 0.61 -55.39
C ALA A 333 14.69 0.99 -56.72
N VAL A 334 13.74 1.93 -56.70
CA VAL A 334 13.02 2.38 -57.90
C VAL A 334 13.57 3.71 -58.45
N ALA A 335 14.52 4.34 -57.74
CA ALA A 335 15.04 5.64 -58.14
C ALA A 335 16.39 5.62 -58.91
N ALA A 336 16.98 4.44 -59.22
CA ALA A 336 18.34 4.36 -59.78
C ALA A 336 18.49 3.61 -61.11
N GLU A 337 17.40 3.33 -61.89
CA GLU A 337 17.61 2.89 -63.28
C GLU A 337 16.66 3.63 -64.28
N ASN A 338 17.34 4.53 -64.99
CA ASN A 338 17.04 5.07 -66.33
C ASN A 338 15.67 5.58 -66.70
N VAL A 339 15.58 6.86 -66.61
CA VAL A 339 14.72 7.78 -67.31
C VAL A 339 14.79 7.64 -68.82
N LYS A 340 13.67 7.40 -69.49
CA LYS A 340 13.21 8.20 -70.61
C LYS A 340 11.69 8.46 -70.44
N ALA A 341 11.37 9.74 -70.49
CA ALA A 341 10.07 10.29 -70.26
C ALA A 341 8.94 9.63 -71.07
N GLN A 342 7.85 9.43 -70.37
CA GLN A 342 6.43 9.50 -70.74
C GLN A 342 5.66 8.35 -70.03
N ASP A 343 5.21 8.57 -68.87
CA ASP A 343 3.82 8.49 -68.41
C ASP A 343 3.76 8.77 -66.89
N SER A 344 3.05 9.80 -66.58
CA SER A 344 2.84 10.27 -65.23
C SER A 344 1.65 9.52 -64.60
N SER A 345 1.88 8.55 -63.73
CA SER A 345 1.04 8.15 -62.60
C SER A 345 1.46 6.81 -61.99
N ALA A 346 2.75 6.59 -61.76
CA ALA A 346 3.15 5.52 -60.87
C ALA A 346 2.89 6.00 -59.44
N ASP A 347 1.84 5.52 -58.78
CA ASP A 347 1.56 5.76 -57.37
C ASP A 347 2.79 5.33 -56.53
N LYS A 348 3.46 6.29 -55.98
CA LYS A 348 4.65 6.07 -55.15
C LYS A 348 4.21 5.38 -53.87
N HIS A 349 4.48 4.10 -53.74
CA HIS A 349 4.19 3.32 -52.52
C HIS A 349 5.24 3.54 -51.46
N ILE A 350 4.80 3.94 -50.25
CA ILE A 350 5.64 4.08 -49.09
C ILE A 350 5.42 2.86 -48.20
N LYS A 351 6.51 2.18 -47.86
CA LYS A 351 6.50 0.92 -47.10
C LYS A 351 6.86 1.15 -45.66
N PHE A 352 6.06 0.57 -44.76
CA PHE A 352 6.30 0.60 -43.33
C PHE A 352 6.36 -0.79 -42.77
N LYS A 353 7.34 -1.05 -41.91
CA LYS A 353 7.51 -2.31 -41.21
C LYS A 353 6.98 -2.20 -39.78
N ARG A 354 6.09 -3.11 -39.43
CA ARG A 354 5.58 -3.28 -38.06
C ARG A 354 6.67 -3.91 -37.16
N VAL A 355 6.98 -3.31 -36.03
CA VAL A 355 7.96 -3.78 -35.06
C VAL A 355 7.28 -3.91 -33.70
N GLU A 356 7.35 -5.11 -33.08
CA GLU A 356 6.85 -5.35 -31.74
C GLU A 356 7.77 -4.67 -30.72
N VAL A 357 7.17 -3.96 -29.76
CA VAL A 357 7.90 -3.23 -28.71
C VAL A 357 7.29 -3.49 -27.33
N GLY A 358 8.13 -3.54 -26.30
CA GLY A 358 7.66 -3.43 -24.94
C GLY A 358 7.31 -1.97 -24.63
N THR A 359 6.30 -1.75 -23.80
CA THR A 359 5.97 -0.40 -23.32
C THR A 359 6.22 -0.30 -21.82
N SER A 360 6.63 0.88 -21.36
CA SER A 360 6.77 1.19 -19.96
C SER A 360 5.78 2.31 -19.55
N VAL A 361 6.27 3.37 -18.95
CA VAL A 361 5.45 4.49 -18.46
C VAL A 361 5.05 5.41 -19.60
N THR A 362 3.81 5.89 -19.57
CA THR A 362 3.35 7.01 -20.40
C THR A 362 3.22 8.26 -19.53
N GLU A 363 3.94 9.31 -19.89
CA GLU A 363 3.95 10.57 -19.16
C GLU A 363 4.16 11.73 -20.14
N ASN A 364 3.48 12.86 -19.92
CA ASN A 364 3.60 14.08 -20.73
C ASN A 364 3.39 13.87 -22.25
N GLY A 365 2.55 12.88 -22.63
CA GLY A 365 2.28 12.54 -24.04
C GLY A 365 3.35 11.67 -24.71
N PHE A 366 4.34 11.20 -23.97
CA PHE A 366 5.35 10.24 -24.42
C PHE A 366 5.18 8.88 -23.71
N THR A 367 5.42 7.82 -24.46
CA THR A 367 5.43 6.44 -23.96
C THR A 367 6.84 5.89 -24.05
N GLY A 368 7.35 5.41 -22.91
CA GLY A 368 8.64 4.71 -22.89
C GLY A 368 8.52 3.38 -23.61
N VAL A 369 9.45 3.11 -24.54
CA VAL A 369 9.45 1.90 -25.38
C VAL A 369 10.73 1.09 -25.17
N GLN A 370 10.56 -0.24 -25.11
CA GLN A 370 11.67 -1.18 -25.14
C GLN A 370 11.78 -1.72 -26.56
N LEU A 371 12.81 -1.30 -27.26
CA LEU A 371 13.08 -1.69 -28.64
C LEU A 371 13.75 -3.09 -28.66
N PRO A 372 13.49 -3.90 -29.70
CA PRO A 372 14.14 -5.19 -29.87
C PRO A 372 15.65 -5.05 -30.07
N SER A 373 16.40 -6.10 -29.72
CA SER A 373 17.84 -6.14 -29.90
C SER A 373 18.25 -5.91 -31.36
N GLY A 374 19.16 -4.95 -31.59
CA GLY A 374 19.62 -4.59 -32.93
C GLY A 374 18.78 -3.55 -33.66
N PHE A 375 17.79 -2.92 -33.00
CA PHE A 375 17.04 -1.82 -33.59
C PHE A 375 17.95 -0.61 -33.87
N ASN A 376 17.89 -0.08 -35.09
CA ASN A 376 18.65 1.11 -35.46
C ASN A 376 17.94 2.38 -34.95
N MET A 377 18.56 3.07 -34.00
CA MET A 377 18.01 4.30 -33.37
C MET A 377 17.85 5.47 -34.36
N GLU A 378 18.53 5.44 -35.51
CA GLU A 378 18.41 6.47 -36.55
C GLU A 378 17.23 6.23 -37.50
N SER A 379 16.60 5.06 -37.42
CA SER A 379 15.44 4.73 -38.24
C SER A 379 14.31 5.72 -38.06
N LYS A 380 13.65 6.08 -39.16
CA LYS A 380 12.46 6.93 -39.12
C LYS A 380 11.26 6.13 -38.67
N VAL A 381 10.70 6.53 -37.52
CA VAL A 381 9.52 5.89 -36.90
C VAL A 381 8.31 6.79 -37.14
N VAL A 382 7.15 6.17 -37.32
CA VAL A 382 5.87 6.89 -37.39
C VAL A 382 5.54 7.43 -36.01
N THR A 383 5.47 8.74 -35.88
CA THR A 383 5.12 9.43 -34.63
C THR A 383 3.66 9.81 -34.54
N LYS A 384 2.96 9.88 -35.67
CA LYS A 384 1.52 10.13 -35.77
C LYS A 384 0.94 9.37 -36.96
N GLY A 385 -0.33 8.92 -36.87
CA GLY A 385 -1.00 8.15 -37.93
C GLY A 385 -0.70 6.65 -37.88
N ALA A 386 -0.10 6.14 -36.80
CA ALA A 386 0.21 4.71 -36.66
C ALA A 386 -1.04 3.82 -36.63
N TYR A 387 -2.16 4.34 -36.13
CA TYR A 387 -3.44 3.61 -36.09
C TYR A 387 -3.99 3.33 -37.48
N ASP A 388 -3.87 4.29 -38.43
CA ASP A 388 -4.35 4.13 -39.81
C ASP A 388 -3.54 3.05 -40.56
N LEU A 389 -2.23 2.97 -40.29
CA LEU A 389 -1.38 1.89 -40.80
C LEU A 389 -1.80 0.53 -40.24
N LEU A 390 -2.10 0.44 -38.96
CA LEU A 390 -2.59 -0.79 -38.34
C LEU A 390 -3.95 -1.21 -38.90
N SER A 391 -4.88 -0.26 -39.08
CA SER A 391 -6.22 -0.52 -39.62
C SER A 391 -6.15 -1.04 -41.02
N LYS A 392 -5.29 -0.47 -41.90
CA LYS A 392 -5.09 -0.98 -43.25
C LYS A 392 -4.51 -2.39 -43.28
N MET A 393 -3.56 -2.66 -42.37
CA MET A 393 -2.92 -3.95 -42.25
C MET A 393 -3.94 -5.05 -41.89
N ASN A 394 -4.80 -4.77 -40.89
CA ASN A 394 -5.84 -5.71 -40.46
C ASN A 394 -6.92 -5.92 -41.54
N ASN A 395 -7.32 -4.87 -42.27
CA ASN A 395 -8.30 -4.99 -43.36
C ASN A 395 -7.76 -5.82 -44.55
N THR A 396 -6.44 -5.85 -44.76
CA THR A 396 -5.82 -6.67 -45.77
C THR A 396 -5.72 -8.16 -45.37
N GLU A 397 -5.72 -8.45 -44.05
CA GLU A 397 -5.77 -9.82 -43.53
C GLU A 397 -7.19 -10.44 -43.54
N GLU A 398 -8.26 -9.62 -43.60
CA GLU A 398 -9.66 -10.09 -43.68
C GLU A 398 -10.17 -10.35 -45.15
N GLU A 399 -9.41 -9.90 -46.15
CA GLU A 399 -9.75 -10.11 -47.58
C GLU A 399 -9.11 -11.37 -48.20
N GLU A 400 -8.35 -12.16 -47.49
CA GLU A 400 -7.81 -13.49 -47.86
C GLU A 400 -8.60 -14.63 -47.18
#